data_f672bc530a8ea649b6df902dac478246
#
_entry.id   f672bc530a8ea649b6df902dac478246
#
_cell.length_a   1.000
_cell.length_b   1.000
_cell.length_c   1.000
_cell.angle_alpha   90.00
_cell.angle_beta   90.00
_cell.angle_gamma   90.00
#
_symmetry.space_group_name_H-M   'P 1'
#
loop_
_entity.id
_entity.type
_entity.pdbx_description
1 polymer ?
#
loop_
_entity_poly.entity_id
_entity_poly.type
_entity_poly.pdbx_seq_one_letter_code
_entity_poly.pdbx_strand_id
1 'polypeptide(L)'
;MKFVKHKFMWLGIVTLFAVVAIVAMATPWGRSLAHYVVREGRSAVVASVPSAGLEPKHVRQLVSEDMSTSRIIMWDTEKAQEDPVVLYKEKGAADTTIVTVPATREEFTEDKVPRHIYRAKLENLKPNMDYEYSVGPNTTVTNWHDLSTKVSTDFTALVFPDSQSSDYSGWKSLVKTAYAQNPKVAFFVNMGDLVDNGESSYQWEEWFDAVEPMMEIVPFAGVTGNHEYYSLDWKFKPPTAFDQFFRFDSQALLTGSNKSDNPKDMSRRAFYSYDYGDVHFVVLNTQFQEMDESYREEVAQEQLAWLKQDLANTSKPWKVVFMHRDPFRYPHTKNPNIVPGFSDMGDMFMPIFDEYKVDLVLSAHYHMYRRRGHVEDFKRSDSGPYYIITGVAGDVKYANIWRSHPLDEYVSPYVDGDNYLVLDKVGQNLTVKAYLQDGTLFDEVTISK
;
A
#
# COMPACT_ATOMS: atom_id res chain seq x y z
N MET A 1 16.61 31.14 -52.39
CA MET A 1 15.22 30.70 -52.14
C MET A 1 15.09 29.19 -51.74
N LYS A 2 15.95 28.27 -52.14
CA LYS A 2 15.86 26.86 -51.74
C LYS A 2 16.21 26.56 -50.24
N PHE A 3 17.11 27.33 -49.63
CA PHE A 3 17.55 27.13 -48.26
C PHE A 3 16.51 27.50 -47.20
N VAL A 4 15.64 28.46 -47.50
CA VAL A 4 14.58 28.92 -46.56
C VAL A 4 13.44 27.91 -46.48
N LYS A 5 13.08 27.27 -47.63
CA LYS A 5 12.01 26.26 -47.66
C LYS A 5 12.37 25.01 -46.83
N HIS A 6 13.65 24.59 -46.81
CA HIS A 6 14.06 23.44 -45.97
C HIS A 6 13.99 23.73 -44.46
N LYS A 7 14.35 24.95 -44.02
CA LYS A 7 14.24 25.30 -42.59
C LYS A 7 12.78 25.31 -42.11
N PHE A 8 11.85 25.84 -42.91
CA PHE A 8 10.44 25.80 -42.57
C PHE A 8 9.84 24.41 -42.60
N MET A 9 10.27 23.56 -43.48
CA MET A 9 9.86 22.17 -43.56
C MET A 9 10.34 21.38 -42.33
N TRP A 10 11.60 21.56 -41.89
CA TRP A 10 12.14 20.93 -40.68
C TRP A 10 11.47 21.46 -39.43
N LEU A 11 11.19 22.77 -39.36
CA LEU A 11 10.47 23.37 -38.24
C LEU A 11 9.04 22.83 -38.16
N GLY A 12 8.34 22.65 -39.29
CA GLY A 12 7.01 22.04 -39.34
C GLY A 12 7.00 20.59 -38.91
N ILE A 13 8.02 19.81 -39.30
CA ILE A 13 8.19 18.40 -38.91
C ILE A 13 8.45 18.30 -37.39
N VAL A 14 9.35 19.11 -36.85
CA VAL A 14 9.67 19.12 -35.41
C VAL A 14 8.45 19.55 -34.60
N THR A 15 7.70 20.56 -35.07
CA THR A 15 6.48 21.00 -34.39
C THR A 15 5.41 19.92 -34.43
N LEU A 16 5.24 19.23 -35.57
CA LEU A 16 4.30 18.11 -35.68
C LEU A 16 4.65 16.96 -34.74
N PHE A 17 5.94 16.60 -34.67
CA PHE A 17 6.41 15.57 -33.74
C PHE A 17 6.20 15.98 -32.28
N ALA A 18 6.44 17.27 -31.94
CA ALA A 18 6.20 17.78 -30.58
C ALA A 18 4.71 17.75 -30.25
N VAL A 19 3.82 18.14 -31.16
CA VAL A 19 2.37 18.09 -30.96
C VAL A 19 1.88 16.66 -30.84
N VAL A 20 2.35 15.75 -31.70
CA VAL A 20 1.99 14.33 -31.61
C VAL A 20 2.50 13.72 -30.31
N ALA A 21 3.69 14.06 -29.86
CA ALA A 21 4.23 13.60 -28.58
C ALA A 21 3.40 14.14 -27.40
N ILE A 22 3.01 15.42 -27.42
CA ILE A 22 2.17 16.03 -26.36
C ILE A 22 0.78 15.36 -26.33
N VAL A 23 0.15 15.14 -27.49
CA VAL A 23 -1.14 14.46 -27.58
C VAL A 23 -1.03 13.01 -27.16
N ALA A 24 0.03 12.32 -27.54
CA ALA A 24 0.30 10.96 -27.09
C ALA A 24 0.45 10.89 -25.57
N MET A 25 1.22 11.81 -24.97
CA MET A 25 1.42 11.87 -23.51
C MET A 25 0.14 12.24 -22.74
N ALA A 26 -0.86 12.81 -23.40
CA ALA A 26 -2.17 13.06 -22.79
C ALA A 26 -3.06 11.80 -22.69
N THR A 27 -2.64 10.68 -23.27
CA THR A 27 -3.39 9.42 -23.23
C THR A 27 -2.65 8.38 -22.38
N PRO A 28 -3.36 7.45 -21.69
CA PRO A 28 -2.73 6.36 -20.95
C PRO A 28 -1.74 5.56 -21.80
N TRP A 29 -2.13 5.23 -23.03
CA TRP A 29 -1.27 4.52 -23.98
C TRP A 29 -0.01 5.31 -24.36
N GLY A 30 -0.13 6.60 -24.57
CA GLY A 30 1.02 7.44 -24.92
C GLY A 30 1.99 7.64 -23.75
N ARG A 31 1.47 7.73 -22.49
CA ARG A 31 2.31 7.74 -21.29
C ARG A 31 3.07 6.44 -21.13
N SER A 32 2.41 5.30 -21.29
CA SER A 32 3.05 3.99 -21.25
C SER A 32 4.11 3.83 -22.34
N LEU A 33 3.86 4.33 -23.55
CA LEU A 33 4.85 4.32 -24.64
C LEU A 33 6.04 5.24 -24.33
N ALA A 34 5.80 6.43 -23.76
CA ALA A 34 6.87 7.34 -23.38
C ALA A 34 7.74 6.73 -22.28
N HIS A 35 7.13 6.11 -21.28
CA HIS A 35 7.84 5.36 -20.24
C HIS A 35 8.69 4.24 -20.85
N TYR A 36 8.13 3.45 -21.78
CA TYR A 36 8.87 2.40 -22.48
C TYR A 36 10.11 2.96 -23.19
N VAL A 37 9.99 4.06 -23.94
CA VAL A 37 11.11 4.68 -24.66
C VAL A 37 12.18 5.20 -23.70
N VAL A 38 11.78 5.86 -22.60
CA VAL A 38 12.72 6.33 -21.57
C VAL A 38 13.42 5.16 -20.91
N ARG A 39 12.70 4.09 -20.59
CA ARG A 39 13.24 2.86 -20.02
C ARG A 39 14.27 2.21 -20.94
N GLU A 40 13.98 2.05 -22.23
CA GLU A 40 14.93 1.48 -23.19
C GLU A 40 16.21 2.33 -23.31
N GLY A 41 16.05 3.66 -23.30
CA GLY A 41 17.19 4.58 -23.26
C GLY A 41 18.02 4.41 -22.00
N ARG A 42 17.37 4.31 -20.83
CA ARG A 42 18.03 4.07 -19.56
C ARG A 42 18.70 2.69 -19.52
N SER A 43 18.04 1.64 -19.99
CA SER A 43 18.61 0.30 -20.06
C SER A 43 19.92 0.26 -20.88
N ALA A 44 19.99 1.02 -21.98
CA ALA A 44 21.23 1.16 -22.76
C ALA A 44 22.35 1.87 -21.98
N VAL A 45 22.02 2.90 -21.20
CA VAL A 45 22.97 3.59 -20.30
C VAL A 45 23.44 2.65 -19.21
N VAL A 46 22.51 1.98 -18.52
CA VAL A 46 22.83 1.01 -17.46
C VAL A 46 23.74 -0.11 -17.99
N ALA A 47 23.49 -0.62 -19.21
CA ALA A 47 24.33 -1.64 -19.81
C ALA A 47 25.75 -1.16 -20.14
N SER A 48 25.92 0.12 -20.48
CA SER A 48 27.20 0.68 -20.99
C SER A 48 28.02 1.40 -19.90
N VAL A 49 27.40 1.87 -18.83
CA VAL A 49 28.08 2.60 -17.74
C VAL A 49 28.14 1.72 -16.49
N PRO A 50 29.34 1.34 -15.99
CA PRO A 50 29.46 0.42 -14.86
C PRO A 50 28.77 0.90 -13.57
N SER A 51 28.82 2.19 -13.27
CA SER A 51 28.18 2.78 -12.07
C SER A 51 26.71 3.07 -12.20
N ALA A 52 26.14 3.12 -13.41
CA ALA A 52 24.72 3.37 -13.59
C ALA A 52 23.89 2.16 -13.18
N GLY A 53 22.75 2.41 -12.55
CA GLY A 53 21.82 1.38 -12.11
C GLY A 53 22.15 0.72 -10.76
N LEU A 54 23.14 1.24 -10.04
CA LEU A 54 23.49 0.81 -8.67
C LEU A 54 22.86 1.71 -7.61
N GLU A 55 22.30 2.84 -8.01
CA GLU A 55 21.67 3.81 -7.11
C GLU A 55 20.42 3.19 -6.47
N PRO A 56 20.29 3.25 -5.13
CA PRO A 56 19.07 2.84 -4.47
C PRO A 56 17.85 3.66 -4.96
N LYS A 57 16.76 2.96 -5.24
CA LYS A 57 15.46 3.53 -5.60
C LYS A 57 14.40 2.98 -4.65
N HIS A 58 13.29 3.68 -4.55
CA HIS A 58 12.12 3.28 -3.78
C HIS A 58 12.51 2.81 -2.37
N VAL A 59 13.38 3.59 -1.72
CA VAL A 59 13.78 3.34 -0.33
C VAL A 59 12.55 3.45 0.55
N ARG A 60 12.26 2.40 1.32
CA ARG A 60 11.03 2.30 2.09
C ARG A 60 11.19 1.64 3.43
N GLN A 61 10.48 2.19 4.40
CA GLN A 61 10.25 1.55 5.68
C GLN A 61 8.93 0.80 5.64
N LEU A 62 8.91 -0.45 6.10
CA LEU A 62 7.68 -1.19 6.31
C LEU A 62 7.43 -1.36 7.80
N VAL A 63 6.16 -1.49 8.18
CA VAL A 63 5.80 -1.88 9.54
C VAL A 63 6.41 -3.25 9.87
N SER A 64 6.72 -3.44 11.14
CA SER A 64 7.22 -4.68 11.72
C SER A 64 6.33 -5.07 12.90
N GLU A 65 6.44 -6.30 13.36
CA GLU A 65 5.63 -6.82 14.47
C GLU A 65 5.63 -5.89 15.70
N ASP A 66 6.80 -5.41 16.10
CA ASP A 66 6.95 -4.39 17.14
C ASP A 66 7.74 -3.19 16.60
N MET A 67 7.04 -2.11 16.32
CA MET A 67 7.62 -0.89 15.77
C MET A 67 8.47 -0.09 16.76
N SER A 68 8.45 -0.43 18.05
CA SER A 68 9.28 0.21 19.07
C SER A 68 10.70 -0.34 19.11
N THR A 69 10.94 -1.54 18.58
CA THR A 69 12.24 -2.24 18.66
C THR A 69 12.74 -2.79 17.33
N SER A 70 11.93 -2.71 16.28
CA SER A 70 12.32 -3.23 14.96
C SER A 70 11.77 -2.39 13.80
N ARG A 71 12.40 -2.56 12.62
CA ARG A 71 11.98 -1.94 11.36
C ARG A 71 12.45 -2.75 10.18
N ILE A 72 11.58 -2.92 9.16
CA ILE A 72 11.97 -3.49 7.88
C ILE A 72 12.34 -2.34 6.94
N ILE A 73 13.52 -2.44 6.33
CA ILE A 73 14.01 -1.51 5.31
C ILE A 73 14.15 -2.26 4.00
N MET A 74 13.61 -1.70 2.93
CA MET A 74 13.73 -2.26 1.59
C MET A 74 14.09 -1.16 0.58
N TRP A 75 14.72 -1.57 -0.49
CA TRP A 75 15.00 -0.73 -1.68
C TRP A 75 15.22 -1.62 -2.88
N ASP A 76 15.33 -1.03 -4.06
CA ASP A 76 15.68 -1.74 -5.27
C ASP A 76 16.72 -1.00 -6.11
N THR A 77 17.35 -1.73 -7.02
CA THR A 77 18.31 -1.21 -8.01
C THR A 77 18.14 -1.93 -9.35
N GLU A 78 18.66 -1.33 -10.42
CA GLU A 78 18.65 -1.93 -11.75
C GLU A 78 19.80 -2.93 -11.96
N LYS A 79 20.89 -2.80 -11.19
CA LYS A 79 22.02 -3.75 -11.16
C LYS A 79 22.24 -4.27 -9.75
N ALA A 80 22.79 -5.47 -9.65
CA ALA A 80 23.17 -6.07 -8.38
C ALA A 80 24.23 -5.23 -7.66
N GLN A 81 23.97 -4.85 -6.43
CA GLN A 81 24.96 -4.30 -5.52
C GLN A 81 25.79 -5.43 -4.90
N GLU A 82 27.08 -5.18 -4.70
CA GLU A 82 27.96 -6.04 -3.89
C GLU A 82 27.82 -5.66 -2.42
N ASP A 83 27.72 -6.68 -1.53
CA ASP A 83 27.59 -6.51 -0.09
C ASP A 83 26.55 -5.46 0.32
N PRO A 84 25.27 -5.62 -0.08
CA PRO A 84 24.22 -4.67 0.23
C PRO A 84 23.94 -4.62 1.74
N VAL A 85 23.85 -3.41 2.29
CA VAL A 85 23.66 -3.19 3.74
C VAL A 85 22.68 -2.06 4.02
N VAL A 86 22.13 -2.08 5.23
CA VAL A 86 21.60 -0.92 5.91
C VAL A 86 22.63 -0.47 6.94
N LEU A 87 23.03 0.78 6.86
CA LEU A 87 23.82 1.47 7.88
C LEU A 87 22.85 2.26 8.75
N TYR A 88 22.99 2.20 10.07
CA TYR A 88 22.17 3.04 10.94
C TYR A 88 22.95 3.47 12.20
N LYS A 89 22.53 4.58 12.79
CA LYS A 89 23.04 5.10 14.07
C LYS A 89 21.95 5.92 14.77
N GLU A 90 22.11 6.17 16.05
CA GLU A 90 21.29 7.15 16.76
C GLU A 90 21.46 8.53 16.10
N LYS A 91 20.39 9.27 15.92
CA LYS A 91 20.40 10.55 15.20
C LYS A 91 21.34 11.55 15.87
N GLY A 92 22.29 12.08 15.07
CA GLY A 92 23.34 12.99 15.55
C GLY A 92 24.50 12.34 16.26
N ALA A 93 24.56 11.01 16.38
CA ALA A 93 25.71 10.30 16.94
C ALA A 93 26.90 10.29 15.97
N ALA A 94 28.11 10.09 16.51
CA ALA A 94 29.33 10.03 15.71
C ALA A 94 29.34 8.83 14.76
N ASP A 95 29.98 8.94 13.59
CA ASP A 95 30.05 7.87 12.59
C ASP A 95 30.74 6.59 13.10
N THR A 96 31.53 6.70 14.15
CA THR A 96 32.13 5.53 14.83
C THR A 96 31.10 4.61 15.51
N THR A 97 29.86 5.06 15.64
CA THR A 97 28.75 4.28 16.22
C THR A 97 27.83 3.64 15.17
N ILE A 98 28.18 3.78 13.89
CA ILE A 98 27.40 3.18 12.81
C ILE A 98 27.34 1.66 12.98
N VAL A 99 26.13 1.13 12.94
CA VAL A 99 25.85 -0.30 12.91
C VAL A 99 25.54 -0.69 11.46
N THR A 100 26.11 -1.81 11.04
CA THR A 100 25.92 -2.35 9.68
C THR A 100 25.06 -3.61 9.76
N VAL A 101 23.97 -3.64 9.02
CA VAL A 101 23.08 -4.81 8.90
C VAL A 101 23.08 -5.29 7.44
N PRO A 102 23.54 -6.52 7.19
CA PRO A 102 23.48 -7.10 5.84
C PRO A 102 22.05 -7.21 5.32
N ALA A 103 21.84 -6.89 4.06
CA ALA A 103 20.56 -7.07 3.38
C ALA A 103 20.56 -8.35 2.55
N THR A 104 19.42 -9.02 2.51
CA THR A 104 19.17 -10.07 1.53
C THR A 104 18.86 -9.45 0.18
N ARG A 105 19.22 -10.14 -0.91
CA ARG A 105 18.93 -9.72 -2.28
C ARG A 105 18.08 -10.77 -2.98
N GLU A 106 17.05 -10.35 -3.67
CA GLU A 106 16.27 -11.17 -4.59
C GLU A 106 16.30 -10.55 -5.99
N GLU A 107 16.33 -11.39 -7.02
CA GLU A 107 16.20 -10.96 -8.42
C GLU A 107 14.75 -11.07 -8.83
N PHE A 108 14.22 -10.01 -9.37
CA PHE A 108 12.82 -9.91 -9.76
C PHE A 108 12.69 -9.29 -11.15
N THR A 109 11.84 -9.86 -11.97
CA THR A 109 11.55 -9.31 -13.30
C THR A 109 10.05 -9.30 -13.50
N GLU A 110 9.49 -8.11 -13.69
CA GLU A 110 8.08 -7.90 -14.00
C GLU A 110 7.99 -6.97 -15.22
N ASP A 111 7.03 -7.22 -16.13
CA ASP A 111 6.87 -6.45 -17.37
C ASP A 111 8.20 -6.24 -18.11
N LYS A 112 9.05 -7.25 -18.16
CA LYS A 112 10.41 -7.23 -18.76
C LYS A 112 11.37 -6.23 -18.10
N VAL A 113 11.07 -5.73 -16.92
CA VAL A 113 11.95 -4.85 -16.15
C VAL A 113 12.67 -5.68 -15.08
N PRO A 114 13.97 -5.94 -15.22
CA PRO A 114 14.73 -6.61 -14.17
C PRO A 114 15.03 -5.63 -13.04
N ARG A 115 14.96 -6.14 -11.81
CA ARG A 115 15.28 -5.42 -10.57
C ARG A 115 16.02 -6.33 -9.62
N HIS A 116 16.81 -5.73 -8.76
CA HIS A 116 17.39 -6.37 -7.58
C HIS A 116 16.73 -5.74 -6.36
N ILE A 117 15.93 -6.53 -5.66
CA ILE A 117 15.21 -6.09 -4.46
C ILE A 117 16.04 -6.46 -3.23
N TYR A 118 16.20 -5.51 -2.32
CA TYR A 118 16.94 -5.68 -1.09
C TYR A 118 16.03 -5.53 0.11
N ARG A 119 16.31 -6.33 1.14
CA ARG A 119 15.57 -6.32 2.39
C ARG A 119 16.52 -6.53 3.57
N ALA A 120 16.42 -5.68 4.57
CA ALA A 120 17.02 -5.87 5.88
C ALA A 120 15.98 -5.62 6.98
N LYS A 121 16.05 -6.41 8.05
CA LYS A 121 15.28 -6.16 9.28
C LYS A 121 16.24 -5.64 10.33
N LEU A 122 16.01 -4.42 10.79
CA LEU A 122 16.68 -3.86 11.95
C LEU A 122 15.95 -4.39 13.19
N GLU A 123 16.69 -5.03 14.07
CA GLU A 123 16.18 -5.62 15.31
C GLU A 123 16.93 -5.08 16.52
N ASN A 124 16.34 -5.22 17.70
CA ASN A 124 16.93 -4.76 18.96
C ASN A 124 17.23 -3.26 18.97
N LEU A 125 16.46 -2.48 18.22
CA LEU A 125 16.52 -1.02 18.33
C LEU A 125 16.08 -0.60 19.74
N LYS A 126 16.67 0.46 20.26
CA LYS A 126 16.23 1.01 21.55
C LYS A 126 14.86 1.67 21.38
N PRO A 127 13.90 1.39 22.25
CA PRO A 127 12.62 2.09 22.23
C PRO A 127 12.79 3.60 22.49
N ASN A 128 11.83 4.38 21.99
CA ASN A 128 11.75 5.83 22.20
C ASN A 128 13.01 6.61 21.72
N MET A 129 13.58 6.20 20.59
CA MET A 129 14.81 6.75 20.04
C MET A 129 14.58 7.24 18.60
N ASP A 130 15.29 8.31 18.21
CA ASP A 130 15.44 8.71 16.83
C ASP A 130 16.75 8.16 16.28
N TYR A 131 16.68 7.57 15.12
CA TYR A 131 17.79 7.05 14.33
C TYR A 131 17.85 7.74 12.98
N GLU A 132 18.97 7.61 12.32
CA GLU A 132 19.13 7.84 10.89
C GLU A 132 19.72 6.59 10.24
N TYR A 133 19.25 6.28 9.03
CA TYR A 133 19.72 5.10 8.28
C TYR A 133 20.05 5.46 6.84
N SER A 134 20.92 4.66 6.22
CA SER A 134 21.29 4.73 4.81
C SER A 134 21.36 3.34 4.22
N VAL A 135 21.11 3.20 2.94
CA VAL A 135 21.07 1.91 2.22
C VAL A 135 22.05 1.90 1.05
N GLY A 136 22.56 0.74 0.70
CA GLY A 136 23.41 0.58 -0.48
C GLY A 136 24.55 -0.41 -0.26
N PRO A 137 25.60 -0.39 -1.12
CA PRO A 137 26.77 -1.20 -0.91
C PRO A 137 27.56 -0.70 0.30
N ASN A 138 28.21 -1.61 1.04
CA ASN A 138 28.92 -1.32 2.28
C ASN A 138 30.04 -0.25 2.14
N THR A 139 30.47 0.02 0.93
CA THR A 139 31.57 0.98 0.64
C THR A 139 31.11 2.41 0.40
N THR A 140 29.80 2.65 0.25
CA THR A 140 29.27 3.95 -0.15
C THR A 140 28.03 4.29 0.66
N VAL A 141 28.16 5.29 1.53
CA VAL A 141 26.99 5.87 2.22
C VAL A 141 26.22 6.71 1.20
N THR A 142 24.93 6.43 1.07
CA THR A 142 24.00 7.24 0.29
C THR A 142 23.37 8.36 1.16
N ASN A 143 22.18 8.78 0.86
CA ASN A 143 21.46 9.72 1.71
C ASN A 143 21.10 9.09 3.06
N TRP A 144 21.10 9.89 4.11
CA TRP A 144 20.58 9.51 5.41
C TRP A 144 19.09 9.84 5.50
N HIS A 145 18.30 8.89 5.96
CA HIS A 145 16.86 9.01 6.16
C HIS A 145 16.53 8.87 7.65
N ASP A 146 15.51 9.57 8.11
CA ASP A 146 15.06 9.49 9.50
C ASP A 146 14.31 8.17 9.76
N LEU A 147 14.54 7.59 10.94
CA LEU A 147 13.80 6.45 11.47
C LEU A 147 13.52 6.69 12.95
N SER A 148 12.26 6.53 13.37
CA SER A 148 11.90 6.70 14.78
C SER A 148 11.31 5.41 15.35
N THR A 149 11.74 5.06 16.55
CA THR A 149 11.16 4.01 17.40
C THR A 149 10.29 4.61 18.52
N LYS A 150 9.97 5.89 18.43
CA LYS A 150 9.07 6.59 19.36
C LYS A 150 7.62 6.19 19.07
N VAL A 151 7.20 5.14 19.74
CA VAL A 151 5.83 4.67 19.69
C VAL A 151 5.04 5.29 20.85
N SER A 152 3.96 5.97 20.52
CA SER A 152 3.06 6.59 21.49
C SER A 152 1.70 5.89 21.48
N THR A 153 0.99 5.92 22.62
CA THR A 153 -0.41 5.53 22.69
C THR A 153 -1.33 6.55 22.01
N ASP A 154 -0.86 7.81 21.92
CA ASP A 154 -1.51 8.85 21.13
C ASP A 154 -0.75 9.01 19.83
N PHE A 155 -1.42 8.79 18.70
CA PHE A 155 -0.80 8.85 17.38
C PHE A 155 -1.82 9.16 16.28
N THR A 156 -1.31 9.52 15.12
CA THR A 156 -2.07 9.70 13.87
C THR A 156 -1.53 8.74 12.83
N ALA A 157 -2.41 8.06 12.09
CA ALA A 157 -2.07 7.28 10.89
C ALA A 157 -2.86 7.77 9.68
N LEU A 158 -2.26 7.65 8.48
CA LEU A 158 -2.97 7.92 7.22
C LEU A 158 -3.46 6.60 6.62
N VAL A 159 -4.68 6.60 6.10
CA VAL A 159 -5.23 5.44 5.38
C VAL A 159 -5.72 5.91 4.02
N PHE A 160 -5.13 5.35 2.99
CA PHE A 160 -5.48 5.62 1.60
C PHE A 160 -6.27 4.45 1.03
N PRO A 161 -7.41 4.71 0.35
CA PRO A 161 -8.13 3.67 -0.38
C PRO A 161 -7.44 3.30 -1.68
N ASP A 162 -8.18 2.63 -2.56
CA ASP A 162 -7.79 2.23 -3.91
C ASP A 162 -7.13 3.38 -4.68
N SER A 163 -5.83 3.27 -4.94
CA SER A 163 -5.04 4.30 -5.64
C SER A 163 -4.79 3.96 -7.11
N GLN A 164 -5.35 2.85 -7.59
CA GLN A 164 -5.25 2.41 -8.98
C GLN A 164 -5.63 3.51 -9.96
N SER A 165 -4.80 3.73 -10.95
CA SER A 165 -4.94 4.85 -11.88
C SER A 165 -4.36 4.53 -13.25
N SER A 166 -4.91 5.19 -14.26
CA SER A 166 -4.25 5.36 -15.55
C SER A 166 -3.35 6.62 -15.58
N ASP A 167 -3.64 7.59 -14.71
CA ASP A 167 -2.89 8.82 -14.49
C ASP A 167 -2.72 9.08 -13.00
N TYR A 168 -1.53 8.83 -12.49
CA TYR A 168 -1.20 8.94 -11.07
C TYR A 168 -1.03 10.37 -10.56
N SER A 169 -1.29 11.40 -11.38
CA SER A 169 -1.19 12.81 -10.95
C SER A 169 -2.17 13.13 -9.81
N GLY A 170 -3.37 12.56 -9.85
CA GLY A 170 -4.37 12.67 -8.78
C GLY A 170 -3.87 12.04 -7.49
N TRP A 171 -3.40 10.80 -7.56
CA TRP A 171 -2.79 10.07 -6.46
C TRP A 171 -1.63 10.85 -5.84
N LYS A 172 -0.69 11.32 -6.65
CA LYS A 172 0.45 12.13 -6.21
C LYS A 172 0.02 13.41 -5.49
N SER A 173 -1.01 14.09 -6.00
CA SER A 173 -1.57 15.29 -5.38
C SER A 173 -2.23 14.99 -4.02
N LEU A 174 -2.98 13.88 -3.93
CA LEU A 174 -3.66 13.45 -2.71
C LEU A 174 -2.66 13.09 -1.60
N VAL A 175 -1.65 12.26 -1.91
CA VAL A 175 -0.59 11.91 -0.96
C VAL A 175 0.13 13.15 -0.45
N LYS A 176 0.52 14.05 -1.36
CA LYS A 176 1.19 15.30 -1.01
C LYS A 176 0.34 16.15 -0.05
N THR A 177 -0.96 16.28 -0.32
CA THR A 177 -1.87 17.05 0.54
C THR A 177 -2.03 16.39 1.90
N ALA A 178 -2.31 15.08 1.92
CA ALA A 178 -2.51 14.32 3.15
C ALA A 178 -1.27 14.38 4.06
N TYR A 179 -0.08 14.17 3.49
CA TYR A 179 1.17 14.22 4.24
C TYR A 179 1.53 15.63 4.71
N ALA A 180 1.32 16.65 3.89
CA ALA A 180 1.56 18.05 4.28
C ALA A 180 0.67 18.48 5.47
N GLN A 181 -0.57 17.98 5.53
CA GLN A 181 -1.49 18.24 6.64
C GLN A 181 -1.17 17.39 7.89
N ASN A 182 -0.50 16.26 7.73
CA ASN A 182 -0.18 15.32 8.80
C ASN A 182 1.32 14.96 8.81
N PRO A 183 2.25 15.91 9.00
CA PRO A 183 3.69 15.67 8.85
C PRO A 183 4.31 14.82 9.97
N LYS A 184 3.56 14.53 11.03
CA LYS A 184 3.97 13.69 12.15
C LYS A 184 3.26 12.34 12.19
N VAL A 185 2.75 11.90 11.04
CA VAL A 185 2.07 10.60 10.95
C VAL A 185 3.00 9.46 11.36
N ALA A 186 2.45 8.52 12.13
CA ALA A 186 3.20 7.41 12.69
C ALA A 186 3.49 6.31 11.65
N PHE A 187 2.52 6.03 10.81
CA PHE A 187 2.59 5.10 9.68
C PHE A 187 1.48 5.42 8.69
N PHE A 188 1.53 4.84 7.51
CA PHE A 188 0.42 4.93 6.56
C PHE A 188 0.05 3.56 5.98
N VAL A 189 -1.21 3.45 5.57
CA VAL A 189 -1.80 2.25 4.99
C VAL A 189 -2.33 2.58 3.60
N ASN A 190 -2.15 1.68 2.63
CA ASN A 190 -2.96 1.68 1.41
C ASN A 190 -3.79 0.39 1.39
N MET A 191 -5.09 0.55 1.14
CA MET A 191 -6.12 -0.46 1.37
C MET A 191 -6.29 -1.48 0.24
N GLY A 192 -5.27 -1.64 -0.60
CA GLY A 192 -5.30 -2.52 -1.79
C GLY A 192 -5.60 -1.76 -3.07
N ASP A 193 -5.49 -2.45 -4.19
CA ASP A 193 -5.59 -1.87 -5.53
C ASP A 193 -4.67 -0.62 -5.64
N LEU A 194 -3.38 -0.84 -5.31
CA LEU A 194 -2.36 0.21 -5.36
C LEU A 194 -2.15 0.67 -6.81
N VAL A 195 -2.16 -0.31 -7.71
CA VAL A 195 -2.02 -0.15 -9.15
C VAL A 195 -3.22 -0.74 -9.88
N ASP A 196 -3.50 -0.28 -11.10
CA ASP A 196 -4.60 -0.80 -11.91
C ASP A 196 -4.28 -2.19 -12.51
N ASN A 197 -2.99 -2.52 -12.60
CA ASN A 197 -2.53 -3.83 -13.06
C ASN A 197 -1.23 -4.22 -12.37
N GLY A 198 -1.28 -5.28 -11.56
CA GLY A 198 -0.20 -5.75 -10.72
C GLY A 198 1.08 -6.14 -11.46
N GLU A 199 1.01 -6.42 -12.78
CA GLU A 199 2.17 -6.72 -13.61
C GLU A 199 2.79 -5.47 -14.27
N SER A 200 2.14 -4.30 -14.21
CA SER A 200 2.60 -3.10 -14.91
C SER A 200 3.74 -2.41 -14.15
N SER A 201 4.96 -2.54 -14.66
CA SER A 201 6.12 -1.85 -14.08
C SER A 201 5.98 -0.32 -14.11
N TYR A 202 5.31 0.23 -15.14
CA TYR A 202 5.02 1.66 -15.24
C TYR A 202 4.15 2.15 -14.08
N GLN A 203 3.08 1.43 -13.76
CA GLN A 203 2.16 1.85 -12.71
C GLN A 203 2.80 1.76 -11.32
N TRP A 204 3.65 0.76 -11.08
CA TRP A 204 4.45 0.68 -9.85
C TRP A 204 5.43 1.85 -9.71
N GLU A 205 6.14 2.23 -10.77
CA GLU A 205 7.03 3.41 -10.75
C GLU A 205 6.24 4.68 -10.39
N GLU A 206 5.10 4.92 -11.04
CA GLU A 206 4.25 6.09 -10.77
C GLU A 206 3.67 6.07 -9.35
N TRP A 207 3.32 4.90 -8.84
CA TRP A 207 2.85 4.75 -7.47
C TRP A 207 3.96 5.09 -6.46
N PHE A 208 5.16 4.57 -6.66
CA PHE A 208 6.31 4.87 -5.82
C PHE A 208 6.69 6.35 -5.86
N ASP A 209 6.74 6.94 -7.05
CA ASP A 209 7.03 8.38 -7.22
C ASP A 209 6.11 9.28 -6.39
N ALA A 210 4.86 8.85 -6.16
CA ALA A 210 3.91 9.60 -5.35
C ALA A 210 4.21 9.52 -3.85
N VAL A 211 4.66 8.37 -3.36
CA VAL A 211 4.84 8.10 -1.92
C VAL A 211 6.28 8.19 -1.44
N GLU A 212 7.27 8.20 -2.35
CA GLU A 212 8.69 8.09 -2.02
C GLU A 212 9.13 9.06 -0.92
N PRO A 213 8.84 10.38 -0.97
CA PRO A 213 9.29 11.30 0.08
C PRO A 213 8.73 10.99 1.47
N MET A 214 7.56 10.37 1.54
CA MET A 214 6.94 9.94 2.80
C MET A 214 7.47 8.56 3.23
N MET A 215 7.58 7.62 2.29
CA MET A 215 7.89 6.22 2.56
C MET A 215 9.32 5.97 3.04
N GLU A 216 10.24 6.88 2.73
CA GLU A 216 11.61 6.86 3.24
C GLU A 216 11.69 7.06 4.77
N ILE A 217 10.69 7.72 5.37
CA ILE A 217 10.69 8.10 6.78
C ILE A 217 9.47 7.64 7.56
N VAL A 218 8.34 7.37 6.89
CA VAL A 218 7.09 6.91 7.48
C VAL A 218 6.86 5.46 7.09
N PRO A 219 6.72 4.54 8.06
CA PRO A 219 6.47 3.13 7.78
C PRO A 219 5.16 2.88 7.03
N PHE A 220 5.20 1.96 6.09
CA PHE A 220 4.09 1.54 5.26
C PHE A 220 3.51 0.20 5.70
N ALA A 221 2.18 0.11 5.73
CA ALA A 221 1.42 -1.15 5.81
C ALA A 221 0.55 -1.30 4.56
N GLY A 222 0.80 -2.33 3.76
CA GLY A 222 0.08 -2.58 2.51
C GLY A 222 -0.96 -3.67 2.65
N VAL A 223 -2.16 -3.43 2.15
CA VAL A 223 -3.19 -4.44 1.93
C VAL A 223 -3.14 -4.86 0.46
N THR A 224 -3.32 -6.13 0.13
CA THR A 224 -3.48 -6.55 -1.28
C THR A 224 -4.92 -6.35 -1.73
N GLY A 225 -5.12 -5.74 -2.90
CA GLY A 225 -6.38 -5.73 -3.61
C GLY A 225 -6.41 -6.75 -4.77
N ASN A 226 -7.51 -6.81 -5.50
CA ASN A 226 -7.61 -7.74 -6.62
C ASN A 226 -6.78 -7.30 -7.84
N HIS A 227 -6.50 -6.01 -7.98
CA HIS A 227 -5.69 -5.50 -9.07
C HIS A 227 -4.21 -5.91 -8.98
N GLU A 228 -3.69 -6.20 -7.80
CA GLU A 228 -2.37 -6.80 -7.62
C GLU A 228 -2.27 -8.22 -8.19
N TYR A 229 -3.41 -8.89 -8.41
CA TYR A 229 -3.50 -10.25 -8.96
C TYR A 229 -3.76 -10.28 -10.47
N TYR A 230 -3.73 -9.16 -11.19
CA TYR A 230 -3.90 -9.13 -12.64
C TYR A 230 -2.57 -9.04 -13.39
N SER A 231 -2.48 -9.86 -14.46
CA SER A 231 -1.45 -9.75 -15.49
C SER A 231 -1.80 -8.66 -16.51
N LEU A 232 -0.83 -8.27 -17.37
CA LEU A 232 -1.05 -7.27 -18.42
C LEU A 232 -2.17 -7.63 -19.41
N ASP A 233 -2.50 -8.91 -19.54
CA ASP A 233 -3.63 -9.40 -20.35
C ASP A 233 -4.90 -9.67 -19.52
N TRP A 234 -4.97 -9.10 -18.31
CA TRP A 234 -6.12 -9.15 -17.40
C TRP A 234 -6.52 -10.56 -16.95
N LYS A 235 -5.55 -11.46 -16.83
CA LYS A 235 -5.74 -12.78 -16.24
C LYS A 235 -5.25 -12.79 -14.80
N PHE A 236 -5.82 -13.66 -14.00
CA PHE A 236 -5.34 -13.86 -12.64
C PHE A 236 -3.94 -14.46 -12.62
N LYS A 237 -3.10 -13.91 -11.79
CA LYS A 237 -1.73 -14.38 -11.48
C LYS A 237 -1.45 -14.10 -10.00
N PRO A 238 -0.46 -14.78 -9.41
CA PRO A 238 -0.01 -14.41 -8.06
C PRO A 238 0.43 -12.94 -7.98
N PRO A 239 0.28 -12.26 -6.83
CA PRO A 239 0.61 -10.85 -6.64
C PRO A 239 2.13 -10.65 -6.50
N THR A 240 2.89 -11.08 -7.52
CA THR A 240 4.35 -11.21 -7.47
C THR A 240 5.02 -9.87 -7.19
N ALA A 241 4.60 -8.81 -7.88
CA ALA A 241 5.19 -7.49 -7.70
C ALA A 241 4.91 -6.95 -6.29
N PHE A 242 3.67 -7.06 -5.80
CA PHE A 242 3.34 -6.65 -4.43
C PHE A 242 4.19 -7.41 -3.40
N ASP A 243 4.28 -8.74 -3.50
CA ASP A 243 5.07 -9.57 -2.59
C ASP A 243 6.57 -9.21 -2.62
N GLN A 244 7.12 -8.92 -3.79
CA GLN A 244 8.51 -8.53 -3.93
C GLN A 244 8.79 -7.11 -3.42
N PHE A 245 7.89 -6.16 -3.70
CA PHE A 245 8.07 -4.80 -3.23
C PHE A 245 7.79 -4.63 -1.73
N PHE A 246 6.90 -5.44 -1.14
CA PHE A 246 6.45 -5.26 0.24
C PHE A 246 6.48 -6.58 1.02
N ARG A 247 7.68 -7.07 1.30
CA ARG A 247 7.88 -8.32 2.05
C ARG A 247 7.71 -8.09 3.54
N PHE A 248 6.46 -8.13 4.02
CA PHE A 248 6.13 -8.07 5.44
C PHE A 248 6.53 -9.35 6.18
N ASP A 249 6.69 -9.25 7.52
CA ASP A 249 6.86 -10.42 8.37
C ASP A 249 5.47 -11.00 8.68
N SER A 250 5.05 -12.01 7.92
CA SER A 250 3.82 -12.74 8.20
C SER A 250 4.08 -13.86 9.22
N GLN A 251 3.39 -13.80 10.36
CA GLN A 251 3.47 -14.83 11.38
C GLN A 251 2.90 -16.18 10.92
N ALA A 252 2.08 -16.20 9.88
CA ALA A 252 1.57 -17.43 9.28
C ALA A 252 2.67 -18.30 8.65
N LEU A 253 3.86 -17.73 8.41
CA LEU A 253 4.99 -18.43 7.81
C LEU A 253 6.07 -18.86 8.82
N LEU A 254 5.82 -18.81 10.13
CA LEU A 254 6.80 -19.18 11.16
C LEU A 254 7.32 -20.63 11.06
N THR A 255 6.66 -21.48 10.30
CA THR A 255 7.07 -22.88 10.06
C THR A 255 7.59 -23.15 8.65
N GLY A 256 7.60 -22.16 7.75
CA GLY A 256 7.95 -22.28 6.33
C GLY A 256 9.06 -21.33 5.89
N SER A 257 9.57 -21.54 4.70
CA SER A 257 10.59 -20.71 4.08
C SER A 257 10.02 -19.36 3.69
N ASN A 258 10.38 -18.28 4.38
CA ASN A 258 10.08 -16.88 3.98
C ASN A 258 10.71 -16.48 2.62
N LYS A 259 11.38 -17.41 1.94
CA LYS A 259 12.09 -17.21 0.67
C LYS A 259 11.46 -17.93 -0.51
N SER A 260 10.30 -18.54 -0.33
CA SER A 260 9.66 -19.29 -1.42
C SER A 260 8.96 -18.35 -2.40
N ASP A 261 9.25 -18.47 -3.70
CA ASP A 261 8.50 -17.84 -4.79
C ASP A 261 7.24 -18.63 -5.15
N ASN A 262 6.80 -19.51 -4.28
CA ASN A 262 5.58 -20.27 -4.44
C ASN A 262 4.36 -19.33 -4.31
N PRO A 263 3.42 -19.32 -5.27
CA PRO A 263 2.20 -18.51 -5.25
C PRO A 263 1.39 -18.59 -3.94
N LYS A 264 1.34 -19.77 -3.34
CA LYS A 264 0.69 -20.00 -2.06
C LYS A 264 1.36 -19.24 -0.92
N ASP A 265 2.70 -19.22 -0.87
CA ASP A 265 3.44 -18.50 0.14
C ASP A 265 3.35 -16.98 -0.05
N MET A 266 3.27 -16.48 -1.29
CA MET A 266 2.97 -15.07 -1.59
C MET A 266 1.61 -14.67 -1.01
N SER A 267 0.60 -15.52 -1.20
CA SER A 267 -0.74 -15.29 -0.64
C SER A 267 -0.75 -15.30 0.89
N ARG A 268 0.08 -16.11 1.53
CA ARG A 268 0.27 -16.15 2.99
C ARG A 268 0.98 -14.91 3.53
N ARG A 269 1.92 -14.33 2.78
CA ARG A 269 2.62 -13.09 3.17
C ARG A 269 1.75 -11.85 3.05
N ALA A 270 0.62 -11.96 2.37
CA ALA A 270 -0.33 -10.86 2.20
C ALA A 270 -1.27 -10.66 3.40
N PHE A 271 -1.18 -11.49 4.45
CA PHE A 271 -1.86 -11.25 5.72
C PHE A 271 -0.87 -11.31 6.89
N TYR A 272 -0.99 -10.37 7.79
CA TYR A 272 -0.06 -10.15 8.90
C TYR A 272 -0.67 -9.23 9.95
N SER A 273 -0.01 -9.09 11.10
CA SER A 273 -0.37 -8.14 12.14
C SER A 273 0.84 -7.37 12.64
N TYR A 274 0.60 -6.24 13.27
CA TYR A 274 1.62 -5.42 13.91
C TYR A 274 1.01 -4.59 15.02
N ASP A 275 1.85 -4.20 15.99
CA ASP A 275 1.45 -3.36 17.11
C ASP A 275 1.97 -1.94 16.96
N TYR A 276 1.11 -0.95 17.26
CA TYR A 276 1.54 0.43 17.47
C TYR A 276 0.80 1.02 18.69
N GLY A 277 1.58 1.48 19.66
CA GLY A 277 1.02 1.98 20.91
C GLY A 277 0.21 0.91 21.65
N ASP A 278 -1.03 1.22 21.89
CA ASP A 278 -2.01 0.34 22.52
C ASP A 278 -3.01 -0.30 21.53
N VAL A 279 -2.68 -0.26 20.24
CA VAL A 279 -3.51 -0.81 19.17
C VAL A 279 -2.80 -2.00 18.50
N HIS A 280 -3.56 -3.07 18.33
CA HIS A 280 -3.21 -4.23 17.50
C HIS A 280 -3.85 -4.07 16.12
N PHE A 281 -3.06 -4.00 15.08
CA PHE A 281 -3.48 -3.87 13.70
C PHE A 281 -3.36 -5.20 12.97
N VAL A 282 -4.42 -5.59 12.30
CA VAL A 282 -4.49 -6.81 11.49
C VAL A 282 -4.72 -6.44 10.04
N VAL A 283 -3.93 -6.99 9.15
CA VAL A 283 -4.09 -6.89 7.70
C VAL A 283 -4.54 -8.25 7.16
N LEU A 284 -5.64 -8.29 6.43
CA LEU A 284 -6.20 -9.51 5.85
C LEU A 284 -6.04 -9.54 4.33
N ASN A 285 -5.74 -10.71 3.80
CA ASN A 285 -5.83 -10.99 2.38
C ASN A 285 -7.25 -11.49 2.05
N THR A 286 -7.98 -10.74 1.26
CA THR A 286 -9.37 -11.06 0.87
C THR A 286 -9.49 -11.48 -0.60
N GLN A 287 -8.37 -11.78 -1.28
CA GLN A 287 -8.33 -12.03 -2.72
C GLN A 287 -8.45 -13.51 -3.07
N PHE A 288 -9.33 -14.24 -2.37
CA PHE A 288 -9.50 -15.68 -2.59
C PHE A 288 -9.99 -16.04 -3.99
N GLN A 289 -10.80 -15.17 -4.61
CA GLN A 289 -11.34 -15.43 -5.95
C GLN A 289 -10.26 -15.36 -7.04
N GLU A 290 -9.18 -14.61 -6.79
CA GLU A 290 -8.03 -14.42 -7.68
C GLU A 290 -6.96 -15.50 -7.48
N MET A 291 -7.04 -16.28 -6.39
CA MET A 291 -6.11 -17.38 -6.13
C MET A 291 -6.45 -18.62 -6.97
N ASP A 292 -5.45 -19.39 -7.29
CA ASP A 292 -5.61 -20.70 -7.94
C ASP A 292 -6.40 -21.66 -7.02
N GLU A 293 -7.34 -22.40 -7.62
CA GLU A 293 -8.24 -23.31 -6.92
C GLU A 293 -7.50 -24.41 -6.14
N SER A 294 -6.28 -24.76 -6.57
CA SER A 294 -5.49 -25.82 -5.94
C SER A 294 -5.02 -25.51 -4.52
N TYR A 295 -4.94 -24.21 -4.13
CA TYR A 295 -4.49 -23.81 -2.79
C TYR A 295 -5.39 -22.76 -2.10
N ARG A 296 -6.40 -22.23 -2.80
CA ARG A 296 -7.31 -21.19 -2.30
C ARG A 296 -7.92 -21.52 -0.94
N GLU A 297 -8.54 -22.72 -0.86
CA GLU A 297 -9.21 -23.15 0.36
C GLU A 297 -8.23 -23.35 1.51
N GLU A 298 -7.06 -23.90 1.23
CA GLU A 298 -6.02 -24.10 2.24
C GLU A 298 -5.54 -22.78 2.83
N VAL A 299 -5.24 -21.77 1.98
CA VAL A 299 -4.84 -20.43 2.43
C VAL A 299 -5.96 -19.74 3.22
N ALA A 300 -7.22 -19.90 2.79
CA ALA A 300 -8.37 -19.35 3.51
C ALA A 300 -8.46 -19.93 4.94
N GLN A 301 -8.39 -21.25 5.08
CA GLN A 301 -8.46 -21.92 6.39
C GLN A 301 -7.25 -21.57 7.27
N GLU A 302 -6.05 -21.47 6.70
CA GLU A 302 -4.85 -21.06 7.42
C GLU A 302 -4.99 -19.63 7.93
N GLN A 303 -5.49 -18.69 7.10
CA GLN A 303 -5.70 -17.31 7.53
C GLN A 303 -6.74 -17.20 8.65
N LEU A 304 -7.85 -17.96 8.57
CA LEU A 304 -8.86 -17.98 9.63
C LEU A 304 -8.31 -18.53 10.95
N ALA A 305 -7.54 -19.62 10.89
CA ALA A 305 -6.90 -20.20 12.07
C ALA A 305 -5.89 -19.23 12.70
N TRP A 306 -5.05 -18.62 11.85
CA TRP A 306 -4.09 -17.60 12.27
C TRP A 306 -4.79 -16.40 12.91
N LEU A 307 -5.83 -15.84 12.25
CA LEU A 307 -6.56 -14.67 12.74
C LEU A 307 -7.14 -14.90 14.14
N LYS A 308 -7.76 -16.07 14.37
CA LYS A 308 -8.29 -16.42 15.70
C LYS A 308 -7.19 -16.48 16.75
N GLN A 309 -6.05 -17.09 16.41
CA GLN A 309 -4.91 -17.20 17.31
C GLN A 309 -4.29 -15.82 17.60
N ASP A 310 -4.13 -14.99 16.57
CA ASP A 310 -3.55 -13.67 16.66
C ASP A 310 -4.40 -12.73 17.54
N LEU A 311 -5.70 -12.65 17.27
CA LEU A 311 -6.65 -11.86 18.07
C LEU A 311 -6.81 -12.39 19.52
N ALA A 312 -6.64 -13.68 19.74
CA ALA A 312 -6.68 -14.26 21.10
C ALA A 312 -5.40 -13.96 21.90
N ASN A 313 -4.25 -13.86 21.24
CA ASN A 313 -2.96 -13.68 21.89
C ASN A 313 -2.62 -12.22 22.19
N THR A 314 -3.22 -11.27 21.47
CA THR A 314 -2.94 -9.85 21.72
C THR A 314 -3.50 -9.39 23.06
N SER A 315 -2.68 -8.66 23.81
CA SER A 315 -3.09 -7.98 25.05
C SER A 315 -3.46 -6.51 24.81
N LYS A 316 -3.39 -6.03 23.56
CA LYS A 316 -3.71 -4.64 23.24
C LYS A 316 -5.20 -4.36 23.46
N PRO A 317 -5.53 -3.23 24.09
CA PRO A 317 -6.94 -2.88 24.35
C PRO A 317 -7.72 -2.57 23.08
N TRP A 318 -7.04 -2.13 22.00
CA TRP A 318 -7.67 -1.79 20.72
C TRP A 318 -7.27 -2.79 19.63
N LYS A 319 -8.23 -3.16 18.79
CA LYS A 319 -8.05 -4.05 17.65
C LYS A 319 -8.65 -3.42 16.40
N VAL A 320 -7.82 -3.17 15.39
CA VAL A 320 -8.22 -2.57 14.11
C VAL A 320 -7.87 -3.51 12.98
N VAL A 321 -8.82 -3.77 12.09
CA VAL A 321 -8.66 -4.64 10.93
C VAL A 321 -8.68 -3.83 9.64
N PHE A 322 -7.72 -4.09 8.77
CA PHE A 322 -7.66 -3.59 7.40
C PHE A 322 -7.88 -4.76 6.43
N MET A 323 -8.81 -4.59 5.52
CA MET A 323 -9.12 -5.58 4.49
C MET A 323 -9.57 -4.88 3.20
N HIS A 324 -9.23 -5.40 2.04
CA HIS A 324 -9.61 -4.74 0.79
C HIS A 324 -11.10 -4.94 0.48
N ARG A 325 -11.56 -6.19 0.31
CA ARG A 325 -12.96 -6.49 0.00
C ARG A 325 -13.86 -6.25 1.20
N ASP A 326 -14.96 -5.54 0.95
CA ASP A 326 -15.91 -5.15 1.99
C ASP A 326 -16.73 -6.35 2.49
N PRO A 327 -16.95 -6.47 3.82
CA PRO A 327 -17.86 -7.47 4.40
C PRO A 327 -19.32 -7.32 3.96
N PHE A 328 -19.72 -6.16 3.46
CA PHE A 328 -21.10 -5.88 3.05
C PHE A 328 -21.26 -6.02 1.54
N ARG A 329 -22.44 -6.49 1.12
CA ARG A 329 -22.85 -6.58 -0.28
C ARG A 329 -23.87 -5.51 -0.59
N TYR A 330 -23.58 -4.64 -1.53
CA TYR A 330 -24.43 -3.53 -1.93
C TYR A 330 -25.33 -3.87 -3.12
N PRO A 331 -26.57 -3.36 -3.12
CA PRO A 331 -27.44 -3.46 -4.30
C PRO A 331 -26.80 -2.69 -5.46
N HIS A 332 -26.85 -3.29 -6.65
CA HIS A 332 -26.30 -2.69 -7.86
C HIS A 332 -27.40 -2.02 -8.68
N THR A 333 -27.18 -0.80 -9.19
CA THR A 333 -28.19 -0.05 -9.94
C THR A 333 -28.58 -0.71 -11.26
N LYS A 334 -27.64 -1.41 -11.90
CA LYS A 334 -27.83 -2.08 -13.21
C LYS A 334 -28.18 -3.57 -13.08
N ASN A 335 -28.09 -4.15 -11.88
CA ASN A 335 -28.41 -5.55 -11.61
C ASN A 335 -29.34 -5.69 -10.40
N PRO A 336 -30.66 -5.71 -10.60
CA PRO A 336 -31.63 -5.77 -9.51
C PRO A 336 -31.60 -7.08 -8.72
N ASN A 337 -30.93 -8.13 -9.22
CA ASN A 337 -30.79 -9.40 -8.51
C ASN A 337 -29.77 -9.34 -7.37
N ILE A 338 -28.89 -8.33 -7.36
CA ILE A 338 -27.98 -8.10 -6.25
C ILE A 338 -28.74 -7.33 -5.15
N VAL A 339 -29.05 -8.04 -4.09
CA VAL A 339 -29.75 -7.50 -2.91
C VAL A 339 -28.76 -7.11 -1.82
N PRO A 340 -29.11 -6.15 -0.95
CA PRO A 340 -28.26 -5.81 0.19
C PRO A 340 -28.11 -6.99 1.14
N GLY A 341 -26.98 -7.08 1.82
CA GLY A 341 -26.67 -8.15 2.75
C GLY A 341 -25.18 -8.19 3.07
N PHE A 342 -24.65 -9.38 3.27
CA PHE A 342 -23.23 -9.59 3.55
C PHE A 342 -22.58 -10.30 2.38
N SER A 343 -21.30 -10.07 2.20
CA SER A 343 -20.47 -10.74 1.19
C SER A 343 -19.90 -12.04 1.77
N ASP A 344 -19.28 -12.86 0.92
CA ASP A 344 -18.53 -14.04 1.39
C ASP A 344 -17.46 -13.66 2.44
N MET A 345 -16.88 -12.45 2.32
CA MET A 345 -15.94 -11.92 3.32
C MET A 345 -16.65 -11.58 4.64
N GLY A 346 -17.88 -11.08 4.57
CA GLY A 346 -18.71 -10.85 5.75
C GLY A 346 -19.03 -12.16 6.47
N ASP A 347 -19.53 -13.15 5.74
CA ASP A 347 -19.87 -14.45 6.29
C ASP A 347 -18.64 -15.15 6.91
N MET A 348 -17.45 -14.93 6.34
CA MET A 348 -16.20 -15.55 6.79
C MET A 348 -15.60 -14.88 8.02
N PHE A 349 -15.53 -13.55 8.06
CA PHE A 349 -14.73 -12.82 9.04
C PHE A 349 -15.54 -12.14 10.15
N MET A 350 -16.76 -11.66 9.89
CA MET A 350 -17.54 -10.92 10.90
C MET A 350 -17.80 -11.73 12.18
N PRO A 351 -18.11 -13.05 12.15
CA PRO A 351 -18.26 -13.83 13.38
C PRO A 351 -16.97 -13.88 14.22
N ILE A 352 -15.78 -13.83 13.61
CA ILE A 352 -14.52 -13.78 14.31
C ILE A 352 -14.30 -12.38 14.92
N PHE A 353 -14.64 -11.33 14.19
CA PHE A 353 -14.54 -9.97 14.70
C PHE A 353 -15.44 -9.75 15.93
N ASP A 354 -16.64 -10.31 15.91
CA ASP A 354 -17.57 -10.28 17.06
C ASP A 354 -17.00 -11.08 18.25
N GLU A 355 -16.55 -12.31 18.02
CA GLU A 355 -16.00 -13.20 19.05
C GLU A 355 -14.81 -12.58 19.78
N TYR A 356 -13.88 -11.97 19.03
CA TYR A 356 -12.63 -11.39 19.56
C TYR A 356 -12.72 -9.90 19.83
N LYS A 357 -13.90 -9.30 19.69
CA LYS A 357 -14.19 -7.88 19.99
C LYS A 357 -13.23 -6.94 19.24
N VAL A 358 -13.22 -7.03 17.94
CA VAL A 358 -12.59 -6.06 17.07
C VAL A 358 -13.31 -4.72 17.23
N ASP A 359 -12.58 -3.61 17.26
CA ASP A 359 -13.16 -2.28 17.47
C ASP A 359 -13.53 -1.59 16.17
N LEU A 360 -12.65 -1.68 15.17
CA LEU A 360 -12.80 -1.00 13.89
C LEU A 360 -12.39 -1.91 12.75
N VAL A 361 -13.21 -1.96 11.71
CA VAL A 361 -12.91 -2.62 10.43
C VAL A 361 -12.96 -1.58 9.32
N LEU A 362 -11.84 -1.40 8.63
CA LEU A 362 -11.73 -0.56 7.44
C LEU A 362 -11.62 -1.44 6.20
N SER A 363 -12.40 -1.11 5.18
CA SER A 363 -12.42 -1.79 3.87
C SER A 363 -12.41 -0.78 2.71
N ALA A 364 -12.26 -1.30 1.47
CA ALA A 364 -12.15 -0.51 0.24
C ALA A 364 -12.88 -1.20 -0.93
N HIS A 365 -12.32 -1.28 -2.14
CA HIS A 365 -12.78 -2.05 -3.30
C HIS A 365 -13.97 -1.46 -4.06
N TYR A 366 -14.98 -0.91 -3.40
CA TYR A 366 -16.17 -0.40 -4.08
C TYR A 366 -16.07 1.06 -4.53
N HIS A 367 -14.93 1.73 -4.30
CA HIS A 367 -14.65 3.12 -4.66
C HIS A 367 -15.72 4.09 -4.16
N MET A 368 -16.13 3.92 -2.90
CA MET A 368 -17.12 4.77 -2.25
C MET A 368 -16.81 4.92 -0.76
N TYR A 369 -17.21 6.03 -0.16
CA TYR A 369 -17.15 6.18 1.29
C TYR A 369 -18.51 5.98 1.93
N ARG A 370 -18.58 5.06 2.91
CA ARG A 370 -19.76 4.85 3.73
C ARG A 370 -19.39 4.42 5.15
N ARG A 371 -20.16 4.88 6.12
CA ARG A 371 -20.06 4.49 7.52
C ARG A 371 -21.29 3.68 7.89
N ARG A 372 -21.10 2.49 8.47
CA ARG A 372 -22.19 1.57 8.85
C ARG A 372 -22.42 1.51 10.34
N GLY A 373 -21.52 2.07 11.15
CA GLY A 373 -21.61 2.03 12.60
C GLY A 373 -21.28 0.67 13.18
N HIS A 374 -21.74 0.44 14.40
CA HIS A 374 -21.56 -0.84 15.06
C HIS A 374 -22.50 -1.89 14.47
N VAL A 375 -21.93 -3.04 14.09
CA VAL A 375 -22.68 -4.20 13.61
C VAL A 375 -22.16 -5.44 14.33
N GLU A 376 -23.06 -6.17 14.98
CA GLU A 376 -22.79 -7.41 15.70
C GLU A 376 -23.86 -8.44 15.32
N ASP A 377 -23.49 -9.70 15.16
CA ASP A 377 -24.40 -10.77 14.70
C ASP A 377 -25.17 -10.37 13.44
N PHE A 378 -24.46 -9.74 12.49
CA PHE A 378 -25.02 -9.26 11.20
C PHE A 378 -26.16 -8.25 11.34
N LYS A 379 -26.24 -7.54 12.45
CA LYS A 379 -27.30 -6.55 12.74
C LYS A 379 -26.71 -5.29 13.32
N ARG A 380 -27.45 -4.20 13.16
CA ARG A 380 -27.12 -2.97 13.90
C ARG A 380 -27.10 -3.24 15.38
N SER A 381 -26.06 -2.73 16.05
CA SER A 381 -25.83 -2.87 17.47
C SER A 381 -25.38 -1.52 18.06
N ASP A 382 -25.45 -1.39 19.37
CA ASP A 382 -24.83 -0.29 20.12
C ASP A 382 -23.38 -0.64 20.53
N SER A 383 -22.94 -1.85 20.23
CA SER A 383 -21.61 -2.41 20.49
C SER A 383 -21.14 -3.25 19.31
N GLY A 384 -20.01 -3.93 19.45
CA GLY A 384 -19.41 -4.72 18.40
C GLY A 384 -18.52 -3.89 17.49
N PRO A 385 -17.98 -4.50 16.43
CA PRO A 385 -17.08 -3.82 15.50
C PRO A 385 -17.74 -2.65 14.78
N TYR A 386 -17.00 -1.57 14.61
CA TYR A 386 -17.42 -0.41 13.82
C TYR A 386 -16.90 -0.57 12.37
N TYR A 387 -17.77 -0.40 11.37
CA TYR A 387 -17.43 -0.67 9.97
C TYR A 387 -17.44 0.60 9.13
N ILE A 388 -16.35 0.84 8.40
CA ILE A 388 -16.24 1.94 7.45
C ILE A 388 -15.63 1.38 6.16
N ILE A 389 -16.25 1.68 5.02
CA ILE A 389 -15.62 1.51 3.71
C ILE A 389 -15.12 2.87 3.26
N THR A 390 -13.86 2.92 2.82
CA THR A 390 -13.27 4.14 2.30
C THR A 390 -13.34 4.15 0.77
N GLY A 391 -13.37 5.34 0.20
CA GLY A 391 -13.57 5.55 -1.21
C GLY A 391 -12.32 5.41 -2.03
N VAL A 392 -12.18 6.19 -3.07
CA VAL A 392 -11.11 6.08 -4.06
C VAL A 392 -10.07 7.18 -3.88
N ALA A 393 -8.81 6.84 -4.15
CA ALA A 393 -7.69 7.79 -4.21
C ALA A 393 -7.07 7.87 -5.63
N GLY A 394 -7.57 7.07 -6.58
CA GLY A 394 -7.14 6.98 -7.96
C GLY A 394 -8.16 7.51 -8.97
N ASP A 395 -7.89 7.37 -10.26
CA ASP A 395 -8.75 7.88 -11.34
C ASP A 395 -9.84 6.90 -11.82
N VAL A 396 -9.88 5.69 -11.28
CA VAL A 396 -10.92 4.69 -11.58
C VAL A 396 -12.17 4.97 -10.73
N LYS A 397 -13.28 5.34 -11.35
CA LYS A 397 -14.51 5.75 -10.68
C LYS A 397 -15.68 4.83 -11.01
N TYR A 398 -16.47 4.49 -9.98
CA TYR A 398 -17.69 3.67 -10.12
C TYR A 398 -18.95 4.48 -9.80
N ALA A 399 -19.03 5.69 -10.32
CA ALA A 399 -20.08 6.64 -10.03
C ALA A 399 -21.50 6.04 -10.03
N ASN A 400 -22.21 6.17 -8.90
CA ASN A 400 -23.62 5.85 -8.76
C ASN A 400 -24.05 4.41 -9.13
N ILE A 401 -23.12 3.44 -9.13
CA ILE A 401 -23.50 2.05 -9.39
C ILE A 401 -23.99 1.31 -8.14
N TRP A 402 -23.65 1.79 -6.95
CA TRP A 402 -24.01 1.17 -5.69
C TRP A 402 -25.11 1.95 -4.97
N ARG A 403 -26.23 1.25 -4.68
CA ARG A 403 -27.33 1.81 -3.86
C ARG A 403 -26.99 1.71 -2.38
N SER A 404 -27.77 2.44 -1.54
CA SER A 404 -27.62 2.40 -0.10
C SER A 404 -27.90 1.01 0.46
N HIS A 405 -27.17 0.65 1.51
CA HIS A 405 -27.39 -0.54 2.32
C HIS A 405 -28.24 -0.16 3.55
N PRO A 406 -29.14 -1.05 4.05
CA PRO A 406 -29.96 -0.75 5.24
C PRO A 406 -29.15 -0.42 6.51
N LEU A 407 -27.90 -0.85 6.55
CA LEU A 407 -26.99 -0.56 7.68
C LEU A 407 -26.13 0.68 7.45
N ASP A 408 -26.24 1.41 6.35
CA ASP A 408 -25.54 2.69 6.20
C ASP A 408 -26.05 3.71 7.23
N GLU A 409 -25.16 4.31 8.00
CA GLU A 409 -25.42 5.47 8.85
C GLU A 409 -25.11 6.77 8.13
N TYR A 410 -24.05 6.74 7.32
CA TYR A 410 -23.63 7.87 6.54
C TYR A 410 -23.18 7.40 5.14
N VAL A 411 -23.63 8.13 4.15
CA VAL A 411 -23.26 7.94 2.74
C VAL A 411 -22.65 9.25 2.26
N SER A 412 -21.41 9.21 1.80
CA SER A 412 -20.76 10.42 1.29
C SER A 412 -21.55 11.02 0.12
N PRO A 413 -21.81 12.34 0.14
CA PRO A 413 -22.38 13.03 -1.01
C PRO A 413 -21.37 13.20 -2.17
N TYR A 414 -20.08 12.97 -1.90
CA TYR A 414 -18.98 13.11 -2.86
C TYR A 414 -18.69 11.77 -3.54
N VAL A 415 -19.58 11.36 -4.44
CA VAL A 415 -19.59 10.00 -5.04
C VAL A 415 -18.30 9.66 -5.79
N ASP A 416 -17.66 10.65 -6.43
CA ASP A 416 -16.42 10.49 -7.19
C ASP A 416 -15.24 11.27 -6.59
N GLY A 417 -15.38 11.73 -5.36
CA GLY A 417 -14.35 12.52 -4.69
C GLY A 417 -13.20 11.65 -4.21
N ASP A 418 -11.99 11.94 -4.68
CA ASP A 418 -10.78 11.35 -4.11
C ASP A 418 -10.69 11.71 -2.63
N ASN A 419 -10.42 10.71 -1.80
CA ASN A 419 -10.42 10.90 -0.37
C ASN A 419 -9.36 10.03 0.32
N TYR A 420 -9.06 10.42 1.56
CA TYR A 420 -8.21 9.66 2.46
C TYR A 420 -8.75 9.74 3.89
N LEU A 421 -8.33 8.82 4.74
CA LEU A 421 -8.70 8.86 6.14
C LEU A 421 -7.49 9.25 7.00
N VAL A 422 -7.80 9.95 8.08
CA VAL A 422 -6.90 10.17 9.21
C VAL A 422 -7.46 9.38 10.38
N LEU A 423 -6.65 8.45 10.89
CA LEU A 423 -6.96 7.66 12.08
C LEU A 423 -6.21 8.26 13.26
N ASP A 424 -6.93 8.95 14.15
CA ASP A 424 -6.38 9.56 15.34
C ASP A 424 -6.71 8.71 16.57
N LYS A 425 -5.70 8.25 17.28
CA LYS A 425 -5.82 7.59 18.56
C LYS A 425 -5.36 8.55 19.65
N VAL A 426 -6.27 8.94 20.54
CA VAL A 426 -5.99 9.88 21.65
C VAL A 426 -6.70 9.42 22.92
N GLY A 427 -5.96 9.10 23.96
CA GLY A 427 -6.50 8.59 25.22
C GLY A 427 -7.36 7.34 24.99
N GLN A 428 -8.63 7.37 25.38
CA GLN A 428 -9.59 6.28 25.21
C GLN A 428 -10.43 6.41 23.91
N ASN A 429 -9.99 7.25 22.97
CA ASN A 429 -10.73 7.53 21.76
C ASN A 429 -9.93 7.11 20.52
N LEU A 430 -10.63 6.50 19.57
CA LEU A 430 -10.17 6.21 18.21
C LEU A 430 -11.09 6.96 17.25
N THR A 431 -10.57 8.01 16.61
CA THR A 431 -11.34 8.88 15.72
C THR A 431 -10.93 8.64 14.28
N VAL A 432 -11.90 8.40 13.43
CA VAL A 432 -11.71 8.32 11.96
C VAL A 432 -12.26 9.59 11.35
N LYS A 433 -11.40 10.32 10.64
CA LYS A 433 -11.75 11.53 9.88
C LYS A 433 -11.57 11.28 8.41
N ALA A 434 -12.56 11.60 7.60
CA ALA A 434 -12.52 11.43 6.16
C ALA A 434 -12.37 12.79 5.46
N TYR A 435 -11.32 12.92 4.66
CA TYR A 435 -10.98 14.15 3.95
C TYR A 435 -11.01 13.95 2.44
N LEU A 436 -11.49 14.95 1.72
CA LEU A 436 -11.30 15.05 0.27
C LEU A 436 -9.84 15.40 -0.07
N GLN A 437 -9.46 15.24 -1.33
CA GLN A 437 -8.14 15.57 -1.85
C GLN A 437 -7.71 17.00 -1.55
N ASP A 438 -8.64 17.97 -1.52
CA ASP A 438 -8.37 19.38 -1.21
C ASP A 438 -8.22 19.67 0.29
N GLY A 439 -8.37 18.65 1.15
CA GLY A 439 -8.30 18.75 2.60
C GLY A 439 -9.61 19.10 3.28
N THR A 440 -10.73 19.08 2.56
CA THR A 440 -12.06 19.30 3.14
C THR A 440 -12.48 18.09 3.98
N LEU A 441 -12.69 18.26 5.28
CA LEU A 441 -13.29 17.26 6.17
C LEU A 441 -14.77 17.08 5.80
N PHE A 442 -15.20 15.84 5.51
CA PHE A 442 -16.59 15.58 5.14
C PHE A 442 -17.31 14.56 6.05
N ASP A 443 -16.58 13.76 6.81
CA ASP A 443 -17.14 12.91 7.87
C ASP A 443 -16.13 12.72 9.01
N GLU A 444 -16.65 12.55 10.22
CA GLU A 444 -15.86 12.27 11.42
C GLU A 444 -16.66 11.39 12.37
N VAL A 445 -16.02 10.38 12.94
CA VAL A 445 -16.60 9.53 13.97
C VAL A 445 -15.56 9.16 15.01
N THR A 446 -15.97 9.12 16.27
CA THR A 446 -15.15 8.71 17.41
C THR A 446 -15.75 7.47 18.06
N ILE A 447 -14.91 6.43 18.21
CA ILE A 447 -15.18 5.22 18.97
C ILE A 447 -14.49 5.39 20.32
N SER A 448 -15.20 5.17 21.42
CA SER A 448 -14.67 5.36 22.78
C SER A 448 -14.75 4.06 23.59
N LYS A 449 -13.77 3.83 24.47
CA LYS A 449 -13.72 2.71 25.43
C LYS A 449 -13.71 3.22 26.87
#